data_9df637af7fef24f7d54f11750ac3cd90
#
_entry.id   9df637af7fef24f7d54f11750ac3cd90
#
_cell.length_a   1.000
_cell.length_b   1.000
_cell.length_c   1.000
_cell.angle_alpha   90.00
_cell.angle_beta   90.00
_cell.angle_gamma   90.00
#
_symmetry.space_group_name_H-M   'P 1'
#
loop_
_entity.id
_entity.type
_entity.pdbx_description
1 polymer ?
#
loop_
_entity_poly.entity_id
_entity_poly.type
_entity_poly.pdbx_seq_one_letter_code
_entity_poly.pdbx_strand_id
1 'polypeptide(L)'
;LVMVGPPGTAKSAIVRAFAQVIEARYFDYLLTRFTEPNEIFGPVDIQAFRQGTYRRRIEKMLPEAEVVFLDEIFKANSAILNSLLTLVNARRFTHGTNTVRVPLISLFAASNEVPTDDALSAIFDRFLLRVRCDYLDSYHFRGLLQKGIQLETAMMAEQPPARKVATAEELLSVQRRFGDLMKMSEEFLATFKGLVFQIRSEGIGLSDRRVVKLLKLFAASAVFDGRDAVNDADFFILRHVWNTPEQEEILQEIVGPVLDRWYESHPEHSRIGATPTSLQDLLEELRVIRETLTGSQVLSDMQLFSQLRNLGDIKAALTRMQDNPAAHRMVGEVDKLLETMFASSRFV
;
A
#
# COMPACT_ATOMS: atom_id res chain seq x y z
N LEU A 1 5.40 0.09 6.40
CA LEU A 1 4.61 0.72 5.35
C LEU A 1 3.80 1.85 5.93
N VAL A 2 3.63 2.97 5.21
CA VAL A 2 2.69 4.03 5.56
C VAL A 2 1.65 4.19 4.45
N MET A 3 0.39 4.33 4.85
CA MET A 3 -0.75 4.59 3.99
C MET A 3 -1.15 6.06 4.14
N VAL A 4 -1.19 6.79 3.02
CA VAL A 4 -1.50 8.22 3.00
C VAL A 4 -2.77 8.45 2.18
N GLY A 5 -3.71 9.18 2.74
CA GLY A 5 -4.94 9.51 2.04
C GLY A 5 -6.11 9.81 2.98
N PRO A 6 -7.25 10.28 2.43
CA PRO A 6 -8.39 10.76 3.21
C PRO A 6 -8.95 9.69 4.16
N PRO A 7 -9.67 10.11 5.21
CA PRO A 7 -10.36 9.18 6.11
C PRO A 7 -11.44 8.40 5.36
N GLY A 8 -11.79 7.21 5.86
CA GLY A 8 -12.84 6.37 5.27
C GLY A 8 -12.40 5.50 4.09
N THR A 9 -11.11 5.45 3.75
CA THR A 9 -10.55 4.59 2.69
C THR A 9 -10.13 3.19 3.16
N ALA A 10 -10.73 2.70 4.24
CA ALA A 10 -10.55 1.35 4.79
C ALA A 10 -9.10 0.95 5.19
N LYS A 11 -8.21 1.91 5.46
CA LYS A 11 -6.80 1.65 5.82
C LYS A 11 -6.65 0.70 7.00
N SER A 12 -7.37 0.93 8.09
CA SER A 12 -7.35 0.07 9.29
C SER A 12 -7.99 -1.30 9.04
N ALA A 13 -9.07 -1.33 8.25
CA ALA A 13 -9.81 -2.56 7.97
C ALA A 13 -8.96 -3.59 7.20
N ILE A 14 -8.19 -3.14 6.20
CA ILE A 14 -7.32 -4.03 5.42
C ILE A 14 -6.19 -4.62 6.27
N VAL A 15 -5.59 -3.84 7.18
CA VAL A 15 -4.51 -4.33 8.05
C VAL A 15 -5.06 -5.30 9.09
N ARG A 16 -6.24 -5.01 9.65
CA ARG A 16 -6.92 -5.93 10.58
C ARG A 16 -7.27 -7.25 9.90
N ALA A 17 -7.83 -7.22 8.68
CA ALA A 17 -8.12 -8.41 7.90
C ALA A 17 -6.86 -9.23 7.61
N PHE A 18 -5.76 -8.57 7.23
CA PHE A 18 -4.46 -9.21 7.04
C PHE A 18 -3.99 -9.93 8.32
N ALA A 19 -4.03 -9.25 9.47
CA ALA A 19 -3.62 -9.84 10.75
C ALA A 19 -4.48 -11.06 11.12
N GLN A 20 -5.80 -11.03 10.83
CA GLN A 20 -6.71 -12.16 11.05
C GLN A 20 -6.39 -13.36 10.16
N VAL A 21 -6.11 -13.12 8.87
CA VAL A 21 -5.81 -14.17 7.89
C VAL A 21 -4.53 -14.96 8.25
N ILE A 22 -3.58 -14.31 8.92
CA ILE A 22 -2.31 -14.92 9.38
C ILE A 22 -2.28 -15.23 10.87
N GLU A 23 -3.41 -15.13 11.57
CA GLU A 23 -3.52 -15.34 13.04
C GLU A 23 -2.47 -14.60 13.86
N ALA A 24 -2.09 -13.40 13.43
CA ALA A 24 -1.12 -12.60 14.14
C ALA A 24 -1.72 -11.88 15.35
N ARG A 25 -0.92 -11.71 16.40
CA ARG A 25 -1.27 -10.81 17.50
C ARG A 25 -1.27 -9.38 16.98
N TYR A 26 -2.46 -8.80 16.93
CA TYR A 26 -2.73 -7.49 16.34
C TYR A 26 -2.85 -6.43 17.42
N PHE A 27 -2.24 -5.27 17.17
CA PHE A 27 -2.41 -4.07 17.98
C PHE A 27 -2.71 -2.90 17.06
N ASP A 28 -3.78 -2.15 17.35
CA ASP A 28 -4.10 -0.91 16.65
C ASP A 28 -4.34 0.24 17.63
N TYR A 29 -3.97 1.44 17.20
CA TYR A 29 -4.15 2.63 18.01
C TYR A 29 -4.25 3.89 17.14
N LEU A 30 -5.20 4.79 17.50
CA LEU A 30 -5.32 6.12 16.92
C LEU A 30 -4.46 7.11 17.71
N LEU A 31 -3.39 7.60 17.10
CA LEU A 31 -2.46 8.52 17.74
C LEU A 31 -2.97 9.95 17.72
N THR A 32 -2.76 10.64 18.83
CA THR A 32 -3.04 12.05 19.01
C THR A 32 -1.85 12.74 19.67
N ARG A 33 -1.84 14.09 19.68
CA ARG A 33 -0.81 14.85 20.41
C ARG A 33 -0.82 14.59 21.92
N PHE A 34 -1.93 14.11 22.46
CA PHE A 34 -2.13 13.83 23.87
C PHE A 34 -1.92 12.36 24.23
N THR A 35 -1.68 11.49 23.25
CA THR A 35 -1.45 10.06 23.51
C THR A 35 -0.24 9.89 24.42
N GLU A 36 -0.42 9.10 25.46
CA GLU A 36 0.65 8.79 26.41
C GLU A 36 1.36 7.47 26.10
N PRO A 37 2.64 7.34 26.45
CA PRO A 37 3.38 6.07 26.28
C PRO A 37 2.74 4.88 26.99
N ASN A 38 1.96 5.10 28.05
CA ASN A 38 1.25 4.04 28.79
C ASN A 38 0.18 3.35 27.95
N GLU A 39 -0.45 4.09 27.02
CA GLU A 39 -1.53 3.60 26.17
C GLU A 39 -1.02 2.68 25.06
N ILE A 40 0.24 2.83 24.69
CA ILE A 40 0.85 2.08 23.57
C ILE A 40 1.77 0.99 24.10
N PHE A 41 2.61 1.31 25.09
CA PHE A 41 3.64 0.43 25.60
C PHE A 41 3.26 -0.28 26.91
N GLY A 42 2.08 0.02 27.43
CA GLY A 42 1.55 -0.53 28.67
C GLY A 42 1.84 0.31 29.92
N PRO A 43 0.94 0.23 30.90
CA PRO A 43 1.06 0.97 32.16
C PRO A 43 2.23 0.45 33.02
N VAL A 44 2.70 1.31 33.91
CA VAL A 44 3.71 0.91 34.91
C VAL A 44 3.12 -0.12 35.86
N ASP A 45 3.85 -1.19 36.13
CA ASP A 45 3.49 -2.19 37.13
C ASP A 45 3.73 -1.61 38.53
N ILE A 46 2.63 -1.26 39.20
CA ILE A 46 2.69 -0.61 40.53
C ILE A 46 3.29 -1.53 41.60
N GLN A 47 3.08 -2.86 41.48
CA GLN A 47 3.64 -3.80 42.44
C GLN A 47 5.15 -3.90 42.30
N ALA A 48 5.64 -4.03 41.06
CA ALA A 48 7.09 -4.04 40.81
C ALA A 48 7.73 -2.72 41.20
N PHE A 49 7.05 -1.59 40.94
CA PHE A 49 7.54 -0.25 41.30
C PHE A 49 7.67 -0.06 42.83
N ARG A 50 6.71 -0.54 43.61
CA ARG A 50 6.81 -0.55 45.08
C ARG A 50 7.98 -1.39 45.63
N GLN A 51 8.44 -2.36 44.84
CA GLN A 51 9.61 -3.19 45.15
C GLN A 51 10.92 -2.61 44.61
N GLY A 52 10.91 -1.35 44.12
CA GLY A 52 12.09 -0.69 43.58
C GLY A 52 12.44 -1.08 42.12
N THR A 53 11.56 -1.82 41.45
CA THR A 53 11.80 -2.25 40.05
C THR A 53 10.87 -1.53 39.11
N TYR A 54 11.42 -0.79 38.16
CA TYR A 54 10.61 -0.17 37.09
C TYR A 54 10.29 -1.21 36.01
N ARG A 55 9.01 -1.55 35.87
CA ARG A 55 8.50 -2.50 34.88
C ARG A 55 7.17 -2.02 34.32
N ARG A 56 6.90 -2.30 33.05
CA ARG A 56 5.58 -2.08 32.40
C ARG A 56 4.84 -3.38 32.21
N ARG A 57 3.53 -3.34 32.26
CA ARG A 57 2.65 -4.45 31.86
C ARG A 57 2.45 -4.34 30.35
N ILE A 58 3.15 -5.17 29.59
CA ILE A 58 3.17 -5.13 28.12
C ILE A 58 2.16 -6.10 27.49
N GLU A 59 1.44 -6.85 28.31
CA GLU A 59 0.45 -7.82 27.84
C GLU A 59 -0.62 -7.15 26.97
N LYS A 60 -0.83 -7.71 25.76
CA LYS A 60 -1.73 -7.18 24.71
C LYS A 60 -1.39 -5.77 24.24
N MET A 61 -0.23 -5.25 24.54
CA MET A 61 0.25 -3.95 24.10
C MET A 61 1.19 -4.10 22.91
N LEU A 62 1.55 -2.97 22.27
CA LEU A 62 2.40 -2.94 21.08
C LEU A 62 3.68 -3.79 21.21
N PRO A 63 4.41 -3.84 22.35
CA PRO A 63 5.63 -4.66 22.44
C PRO A 63 5.42 -6.17 22.28
N GLU A 64 4.21 -6.68 22.43
CA GLU A 64 3.87 -8.09 22.21
C GLU A 64 3.21 -8.37 20.85
N ALA A 65 2.88 -7.33 20.10
CA ALA A 65 2.18 -7.47 18.84
C ALA A 65 3.12 -7.94 17.71
N GLU A 66 2.57 -8.72 16.79
CA GLU A 66 3.21 -9.19 15.57
C GLU A 66 2.86 -8.32 14.38
N VAL A 67 1.61 -7.83 14.34
CA VAL A 67 1.14 -6.84 13.37
C VAL A 67 0.62 -5.62 14.11
N VAL A 68 1.13 -4.45 13.77
CA VAL A 68 0.77 -3.19 14.40
C VAL A 68 0.20 -2.24 13.35
N PHE A 69 -0.91 -1.59 13.68
CA PHE A 69 -1.48 -0.49 12.92
C PHE A 69 -1.54 0.77 13.79
N LEU A 70 -0.91 1.84 13.33
CA LEU A 70 -0.93 3.14 14.01
C LEU A 70 -1.59 4.17 13.10
N ASP A 71 -2.77 4.61 13.46
CA ASP A 71 -3.47 5.66 12.72
C ASP A 71 -2.99 7.04 13.17
N GLU A 72 -3.00 8.00 12.23
CA GLU A 72 -2.56 9.38 12.45
C GLU A 72 -1.14 9.48 13.04
N ILE A 73 -0.20 8.69 12.51
CA ILE A 73 1.15 8.53 13.06
C ILE A 73 1.89 9.85 13.28
N PHE A 74 1.70 10.85 12.41
CA PHE A 74 2.38 12.14 12.47
C PHE A 74 1.74 13.11 13.44
N LYS A 75 0.59 12.77 14.05
CA LYS A 75 -0.03 13.54 15.15
C LYS A 75 0.53 13.17 16.53
N ALA A 76 1.29 12.08 16.63
CA ALA A 76 1.89 11.65 17.88
C ALA A 76 2.98 12.63 18.36
N ASN A 77 3.15 12.72 19.68
CA ASN A 77 4.22 13.50 20.26
C ASN A 77 5.60 12.86 20.04
N SER A 78 6.66 13.67 20.13
CA SER A 78 8.03 13.24 19.87
C SER A 78 8.52 12.09 20.76
N ALA A 79 8.01 11.98 21.99
CA ALA A 79 8.41 10.90 22.91
C ALA A 79 7.93 9.53 22.42
N ILE A 80 6.68 9.45 21.94
CA ILE A 80 6.11 8.25 21.33
C ILE A 80 6.85 7.91 20.04
N LEU A 81 7.02 8.90 19.16
CA LEU A 81 7.68 8.69 17.87
C LEU A 81 9.10 8.15 18.03
N ASN A 82 9.90 8.71 18.94
CA ASN A 82 11.25 8.23 19.23
C ASN A 82 11.26 6.81 19.80
N SER A 83 10.32 6.49 20.69
CA SER A 83 10.19 5.16 21.25
C SER A 83 9.81 4.12 20.18
N LEU A 84 8.88 4.47 19.28
CA LEU A 84 8.49 3.65 18.14
C LEU A 84 9.67 3.40 17.19
N LEU A 85 10.45 4.46 16.89
CA LEU A 85 11.63 4.33 16.04
C LEU A 85 12.66 3.36 16.60
N THR A 86 12.91 3.42 17.90
CA THR A 86 13.82 2.51 18.58
C THR A 86 13.32 1.08 18.50
N LEU A 87 12.03 0.86 18.78
CA LEU A 87 11.40 -0.46 18.75
C LEU A 87 11.42 -1.06 17.33
N VAL A 88 11.07 -0.28 16.29
CA VAL A 88 11.04 -0.74 14.90
C VAL A 88 12.45 -1.08 14.39
N ASN A 89 13.45 -0.28 14.74
CA ASN A 89 14.83 -0.49 14.27
C ASN A 89 15.53 -1.63 15.01
N ALA A 90 15.47 -1.63 16.34
CA ALA A 90 16.20 -2.57 17.18
C ALA A 90 15.44 -3.89 17.39
N ARG A 91 14.14 -3.94 17.11
CA ARG A 91 13.26 -5.07 17.45
C ARG A 91 13.36 -5.44 18.94
N ARG A 92 13.56 -4.45 19.78
CA ARG A 92 13.69 -4.55 21.23
C ARG A 92 12.93 -3.43 21.90
N PHE A 93 12.34 -3.76 23.02
CA PHE A 93 11.67 -2.81 23.90
C PHE A 93 12.32 -2.87 25.29
N THR A 94 12.82 -1.72 25.76
CA THR A 94 13.47 -1.60 27.07
C THR A 94 12.54 -0.90 28.03
N HIS A 95 12.28 -1.52 29.16
CA HIS A 95 11.52 -0.92 30.26
C HIS A 95 12.25 -1.19 31.59
N GLY A 96 12.79 -0.13 32.17
CA GLY A 96 13.70 -0.23 33.29
C GLY A 96 15.02 -0.92 32.91
N THR A 97 15.40 -1.92 33.65
CA THR A 97 16.58 -2.76 33.40
C THR A 97 16.32 -3.92 32.43
N ASN A 98 15.06 -4.19 32.11
CA ASN A 98 14.67 -5.31 31.26
C ASN A 98 14.55 -4.90 29.79
N THR A 99 15.14 -5.70 28.92
CA THR A 99 14.99 -5.56 27.47
C THR A 99 14.36 -6.84 26.92
N VAL A 100 13.20 -6.69 26.28
CA VAL A 100 12.49 -7.79 25.63
C VAL A 100 12.61 -7.69 24.11
N ARG A 101 12.68 -8.83 23.45
CA ARG A 101 12.61 -8.88 21.99
C ARG A 101 11.15 -8.74 21.57
N VAL A 102 10.89 -7.80 20.64
CA VAL A 102 9.56 -7.57 20.10
C VAL A 102 9.33 -8.50 18.91
N PRO A 103 8.24 -9.29 18.90
CA PRO A 103 7.95 -10.25 17.84
C PRO A 103 7.42 -9.59 16.55
N LEU A 104 7.50 -8.28 16.44
CA LEU A 104 6.93 -7.47 15.37
C LEU A 104 7.34 -7.98 13.98
N ILE A 105 6.38 -8.40 13.18
CA ILE A 105 6.54 -8.78 11.76
C ILE A 105 6.44 -7.52 10.92
N SER A 106 5.33 -6.79 11.03
CA SER A 106 5.04 -5.61 10.23
C SER A 106 4.41 -4.50 11.06
N LEU A 107 4.86 -3.26 10.78
CA LEU A 107 4.23 -2.05 11.27
C LEU A 107 3.64 -1.30 10.07
N PHE A 108 2.34 -1.07 10.15
CA PHE A 108 1.58 -0.25 9.24
C PHE A 108 1.23 1.06 9.97
N ALA A 109 1.40 2.15 9.27
CA ALA A 109 0.98 3.45 9.76
C ALA A 109 0.02 4.08 8.77
N ALA A 110 -0.85 4.97 9.24
CA ALA A 110 -1.70 5.76 8.38
C ALA A 110 -1.59 7.25 8.73
N SER A 111 -1.81 8.08 7.72
CA SER A 111 -1.93 9.51 7.85
C SER A 111 -2.85 10.06 6.76
N ASN A 112 -3.49 11.18 7.03
CA ASN A 112 -4.29 11.89 6.02
C ASN A 112 -3.41 12.69 5.05
N GLU A 113 -2.22 13.08 5.48
CA GLU A 113 -1.29 13.93 4.73
C GLU A 113 0.17 13.53 4.97
N VAL A 114 1.05 13.96 4.08
CA VAL A 114 2.50 13.79 4.22
C VAL A 114 3.05 14.88 5.16
N PRO A 115 3.95 14.54 6.09
CA PRO A 115 4.52 15.54 6.99
C PRO A 115 5.41 16.52 6.23
N THR A 116 5.26 17.81 6.56
CA THR A 116 6.08 18.89 6.02
C THR A 116 7.19 19.34 7.00
N ASP A 117 7.12 18.90 8.25
CA ASP A 117 8.09 19.19 9.28
C ASP A 117 9.32 18.28 9.15
N ASP A 118 10.54 18.85 9.27
CA ASP A 118 11.80 18.11 9.11
C ASP A 118 11.95 16.96 10.11
N ALA A 119 11.51 17.17 11.36
CA ALA A 119 11.60 16.13 12.39
C ALA A 119 10.67 14.94 12.06
N LEU A 120 9.49 15.21 11.54
CA LEU A 120 8.56 14.18 11.08
C LEU A 120 8.99 13.52 9.77
N SER A 121 9.64 14.29 8.88
CA SER A 121 10.22 13.78 7.63
C SER A 121 11.30 12.72 7.90
N ALA A 122 12.11 12.90 8.96
CA ALA A 122 13.08 11.90 9.40
C ALA A 122 12.43 10.60 9.88
N ILE A 123 11.21 10.66 10.39
CA ILE A 123 10.40 9.49 10.76
C ILE A 123 9.78 8.86 9.51
N PHE A 124 9.25 9.69 8.62
CA PHE A 124 8.69 9.26 7.35
C PHE A 124 9.71 8.48 6.49
N ASP A 125 11.00 8.90 6.48
CA ASP A 125 12.08 8.18 5.78
C ASP A 125 12.30 6.75 6.30
N ARG A 126 11.86 6.42 7.51
CA ARG A 126 12.01 5.07 8.07
C ARG A 126 10.97 4.08 7.55
N PHE A 127 9.87 4.56 7.01
CA PHE A 127 8.91 3.71 6.31
C PHE A 127 9.43 3.43 4.90
N LEU A 128 9.63 2.16 4.56
CA LEU A 128 10.17 1.75 3.27
C LEU A 128 9.22 2.03 2.13
N LEU A 129 7.94 1.75 2.33
CA LEU A 129 6.90 1.88 1.32
C LEU A 129 5.85 2.90 1.74
N ARG A 130 5.38 3.67 0.78
CA ARG A 130 4.26 4.59 0.86
C ARG A 130 3.19 4.13 -0.12
N VAL A 131 1.97 4.06 0.36
CA VAL A 131 0.82 3.69 -0.46
C VAL A 131 -0.20 4.82 -0.36
N ARG A 132 -0.57 5.33 -1.50
CA ARG A 132 -1.66 6.31 -1.61
C ARG A 132 -2.99 5.57 -1.53
N CYS A 133 -3.89 6.06 -0.71
CA CYS A 133 -5.21 5.49 -0.45
C CYS A 133 -6.27 6.55 -0.76
N ASP A 134 -6.73 6.59 -1.99
CA ASP A 134 -7.79 7.50 -2.41
C ASP A 134 -9.17 6.85 -2.30
N TYR A 135 -10.23 7.67 -2.46
CA TYR A 135 -11.57 7.14 -2.68
C TYR A 135 -11.60 6.36 -3.99
N LEU A 136 -12.38 5.29 -4.00
CA LEU A 136 -12.57 4.49 -5.20
C LEU A 136 -13.27 5.32 -6.29
N ASP A 137 -12.81 5.11 -7.51
CA ASP A 137 -13.47 5.62 -8.71
C ASP A 137 -14.85 4.95 -8.91
N SER A 138 -15.60 5.47 -9.87
CA SER A 138 -16.94 4.95 -10.21
C SER A 138 -16.90 3.49 -10.66
N TYR A 139 -15.79 3.06 -11.27
CA TYR A 139 -15.59 1.70 -11.76
C TYR A 139 -15.60 0.66 -10.63
N HIS A 140 -14.85 0.94 -9.56
CA HIS A 140 -14.76 0.03 -8.42
C HIS A 140 -15.89 0.19 -7.42
N PHE A 141 -16.69 1.27 -7.54
CA PHE A 141 -17.71 1.63 -6.54
C PHE A 141 -18.81 0.57 -6.40
N ARG A 142 -19.25 -0.06 -7.52
CA ARG A 142 -20.22 -1.15 -7.48
C ARG A 142 -19.70 -2.36 -6.70
N GLY A 143 -18.44 -2.74 -6.95
CA GLY A 143 -17.77 -3.82 -6.20
C GLY A 143 -17.64 -3.49 -4.71
N LEU A 144 -17.37 -2.23 -4.37
CA LEU A 144 -17.36 -1.76 -2.99
C LEU A 144 -18.70 -1.98 -2.31
N LEU A 145 -19.81 -1.57 -2.95
CA LEU A 145 -21.15 -1.73 -2.39
C LEU A 145 -21.51 -3.20 -2.18
N GLN A 146 -21.24 -4.06 -3.17
CA GLN A 146 -21.51 -5.49 -3.07
C GLN A 146 -20.72 -6.16 -1.94
N LYS A 147 -19.42 -5.87 -1.84
CA LYS A 147 -18.56 -6.38 -0.75
C LYS A 147 -18.95 -5.80 0.59
N GLY A 148 -19.32 -4.51 0.64
CA GLY A 148 -19.79 -3.85 1.85
C GLY A 148 -21.04 -4.53 2.41
N ILE A 149 -22.05 -4.79 1.57
CA ILE A 149 -23.26 -5.51 1.96
C ILE A 149 -22.91 -6.90 2.51
N GLN A 150 -22.01 -7.63 1.84
CA GLN A 150 -21.58 -8.96 2.29
C GLN A 150 -20.91 -8.91 3.67
N LEU A 151 -20.02 -7.93 3.88
CA LEU A 151 -19.30 -7.76 5.15
C LEU A 151 -20.27 -7.39 6.28
N GLU A 152 -21.16 -6.42 6.06
CA GLU A 152 -22.17 -6.03 7.06
C GLU A 152 -23.12 -7.20 7.40
N THR A 153 -23.57 -7.95 6.39
CA THR A 153 -24.41 -9.13 6.60
C THR A 153 -23.66 -10.20 7.42
N ALA A 154 -22.40 -10.45 7.11
CA ALA A 154 -21.56 -11.40 7.84
C ALA A 154 -21.34 -10.97 9.31
N MET A 155 -21.11 -9.67 9.55
CA MET A 155 -21.00 -9.11 10.90
C MET A 155 -22.30 -9.28 11.70
N MET A 156 -23.46 -8.97 11.10
CA MET A 156 -24.75 -9.13 11.73
C MET A 156 -25.09 -10.60 12.04
N ALA A 157 -24.60 -11.51 11.23
CA ALA A 157 -24.80 -12.97 11.41
C ALA A 157 -23.74 -13.62 12.32
N GLU A 158 -22.88 -12.83 12.97
CA GLU A 158 -21.77 -13.31 13.81
C GLU A 158 -20.93 -14.40 13.12
N GLN A 159 -20.78 -14.31 11.79
CA GLN A 159 -20.00 -15.28 11.04
C GLN A 159 -18.52 -15.21 11.44
N PRO A 160 -17.81 -16.34 11.44
CA PRO A 160 -16.39 -16.35 11.79
C PRO A 160 -15.61 -15.47 10.80
N PRO A 161 -14.52 -14.84 11.28
CA PRO A 161 -13.65 -14.01 10.44
C PRO A 161 -13.10 -14.80 9.26
N ALA A 162 -12.53 -14.08 8.28
CA ALA A 162 -11.97 -14.64 7.05
C ALA A 162 -11.16 -15.92 7.30
N ARG A 163 -11.28 -16.88 6.36
CA ARG A 163 -10.57 -18.15 6.44
C ARG A 163 -9.07 -17.90 6.64
N LYS A 164 -8.53 -18.48 7.69
CA LYS A 164 -7.10 -18.58 7.94
C LYS A 164 -6.39 -19.16 6.71
N VAL A 165 -5.34 -18.52 6.27
CA VAL A 165 -4.53 -18.94 5.11
C VAL A 165 -3.15 -19.40 5.58
N ALA A 166 -2.56 -18.71 6.57
CA ALA A 166 -1.24 -19.00 7.11
C ALA A 166 -1.17 -18.58 8.57
N THR A 167 -0.09 -18.96 9.26
CA THR A 167 0.24 -18.45 10.58
C THR A 167 1.38 -17.42 10.50
N ALA A 168 1.49 -16.56 11.50
CA ALA A 168 2.62 -15.67 11.66
C ALA A 168 3.97 -16.44 11.68
N GLU A 169 3.99 -17.63 12.25
CA GLU A 169 5.17 -18.48 12.31
C GLU A 169 5.56 -19.05 10.94
N GLU A 170 4.59 -19.45 10.13
CA GLU A 170 4.82 -19.89 8.75
C GLU A 170 5.40 -18.74 7.91
N LEU A 171 4.88 -17.52 8.02
CA LEU A 171 5.46 -16.34 7.37
C LEU A 171 6.91 -16.09 7.80
N LEU A 172 7.21 -16.21 9.09
CA LEU A 172 8.58 -16.09 9.58
C LEU A 172 9.49 -17.20 9.05
N SER A 173 8.97 -18.40 8.84
CA SER A 173 9.72 -19.50 8.22
C SER A 173 10.10 -19.22 6.77
N VAL A 174 9.17 -18.64 6.00
CA VAL A 174 9.43 -18.19 4.63
C VAL A 174 10.49 -17.09 4.61
N GLN A 175 10.46 -16.17 5.56
CA GLN A 175 11.46 -15.10 5.66
C GLN A 175 12.90 -15.63 5.82
N ARG A 176 13.09 -16.82 6.40
CA ARG A 176 14.43 -17.44 6.52
C ARG A 176 15.03 -17.81 5.17
N ARG A 177 14.22 -18.09 4.16
CA ARG A 177 14.65 -18.34 2.78
C ARG A 177 15.17 -17.11 2.05
N PHE A 178 14.88 -15.91 2.55
CA PHE A 178 15.36 -14.66 1.94
C PHE A 178 16.89 -14.57 1.88
N GLY A 179 17.60 -15.28 2.75
CA GLY A 179 19.07 -15.33 2.71
C GLY A 179 19.61 -15.86 1.38
N ASP A 180 18.96 -16.85 0.78
CA ASP A 180 19.35 -17.42 -0.51
C ASP A 180 18.96 -16.50 -1.67
N LEU A 181 17.81 -15.87 -1.59
CA LEU A 181 17.29 -14.91 -2.59
C LEU A 181 18.00 -13.56 -2.57
N MET A 182 18.72 -13.24 -1.50
CA MET A 182 19.59 -12.05 -1.42
C MET A 182 20.85 -12.16 -2.31
N LYS A 183 21.13 -13.32 -2.91
CA LYS A 183 22.14 -13.48 -3.96
C LYS A 183 21.58 -12.98 -5.29
N MET A 184 21.63 -11.67 -5.47
CA MET A 184 21.14 -11.01 -6.68
C MET A 184 22.19 -11.03 -7.77
N SER A 185 21.76 -11.12 -9.03
CA SER A 185 22.68 -11.07 -10.17
C SER A 185 23.33 -9.68 -10.30
N GLU A 186 24.55 -9.64 -10.87
CA GLU A 186 25.23 -8.36 -11.16
C GLU A 186 24.42 -7.48 -12.11
N GLU A 187 23.69 -8.08 -13.05
CA GLU A 187 22.82 -7.39 -13.99
C GLU A 187 21.66 -6.70 -13.26
N PHE A 188 20.96 -7.43 -12.36
CA PHE A 188 19.90 -6.86 -11.53
C PHE A 188 20.41 -5.69 -10.66
N LEU A 189 21.58 -5.87 -10.04
CA LEU A 189 22.19 -4.82 -9.20
C LEU A 189 22.62 -3.62 -10.04
N ALA A 190 23.10 -3.80 -11.26
CA ALA A 190 23.44 -2.71 -12.17
C ALA A 190 22.20 -1.91 -12.60
N THR A 191 21.12 -2.60 -12.97
CA THR A 191 19.82 -1.98 -13.30
C THR A 191 19.27 -1.23 -12.08
N PHE A 192 19.25 -1.86 -10.91
CA PHE A 192 18.82 -1.22 -9.66
C PHE A 192 19.61 0.05 -9.35
N LYS A 193 20.94 -0.02 -9.46
CA LYS A 193 21.81 1.15 -9.30
C LYS A 193 21.41 2.27 -10.26
N GLY A 194 21.20 1.98 -11.54
CA GLY A 194 20.76 2.93 -12.55
C GLY A 194 19.47 3.64 -12.14
N LEU A 195 18.46 2.85 -11.75
CA LEU A 195 17.17 3.36 -11.30
C LEU A 195 17.29 4.25 -10.05
N VAL A 196 18.09 3.84 -9.05
CA VAL A 196 18.31 4.64 -7.83
C VAL A 196 18.93 6.00 -8.15
N PHE A 197 19.94 6.05 -9.04
CA PHE A 197 20.56 7.32 -9.43
C PHE A 197 19.62 8.19 -10.25
N GLN A 198 18.81 7.60 -11.13
CA GLN A 198 17.80 8.33 -11.88
C GLN A 198 16.71 8.91 -10.96
N ILE A 199 16.21 8.14 -9.99
CA ILE A 199 15.26 8.62 -8.97
C ILE A 199 15.86 9.81 -8.20
N ARG A 200 17.12 9.72 -7.82
CA ARG A 200 17.80 10.80 -7.09
C ARG A 200 18.02 12.05 -7.94
N SER A 201 18.28 11.90 -9.25
CA SER A 201 18.44 13.04 -10.18
C SER A 201 17.14 13.82 -10.39
N GLU A 202 15.99 13.17 -10.25
CA GLU A 202 14.68 13.84 -10.24
C GLU A 202 14.33 14.48 -8.88
N GLY A 203 15.29 14.61 -7.97
CA GLY A 203 15.10 15.25 -6.67
C GLY A 203 14.35 14.39 -5.63
N ILE A 204 14.12 13.12 -5.91
CA ILE A 204 13.47 12.20 -4.98
C ILE A 204 14.50 11.65 -4.00
N GLY A 205 14.47 12.14 -2.75
CA GLY A 205 15.39 11.69 -1.70
C GLY A 205 15.19 10.21 -1.35
N LEU A 206 16.16 9.39 -1.72
CA LEU A 206 16.18 7.96 -1.37
C LEU A 206 17.49 7.67 -0.61
N SER A 207 17.39 7.51 0.72
CA SER A 207 18.54 7.27 1.57
C SER A 207 19.19 5.91 1.33
N ASP A 208 20.53 5.81 1.53
CA ASP A 208 21.26 4.54 1.36
C ASP A 208 20.68 3.42 2.25
N ARG A 209 20.22 3.79 3.45
CA ARG A 209 19.52 2.85 4.34
C ARG A 209 18.27 2.26 3.67
N ARG A 210 17.47 3.09 2.99
CA ARG A 210 16.27 2.63 2.27
C ARG A 210 16.67 1.74 1.10
N VAL A 211 17.66 2.16 0.32
CA VAL A 211 18.18 1.39 -0.82
C VAL A 211 18.56 -0.03 -0.39
N VAL A 212 19.34 -0.19 0.68
CA VAL A 212 19.74 -1.50 1.20
C VAL A 212 18.54 -2.31 1.69
N LYS A 213 17.56 -1.66 2.34
CA LYS A 213 16.36 -2.36 2.83
C LYS A 213 15.41 -2.79 1.70
N LEU A 214 15.38 -2.08 0.57
CA LEU A 214 14.57 -2.47 -0.60
C LEU A 214 14.98 -3.82 -1.17
N LEU A 215 16.25 -4.21 -1.06
CA LEU A 215 16.72 -5.53 -1.51
C LEU A 215 15.90 -6.68 -0.87
N LYS A 216 15.52 -6.53 0.41
CA LYS A 216 14.66 -7.53 1.08
C LYS A 216 13.24 -7.56 0.52
N LEU A 217 12.74 -6.43 0.03
CA LEU A 217 11.41 -6.36 -0.56
C LEU A 217 11.39 -6.99 -1.94
N PHE A 218 12.46 -6.85 -2.74
CA PHE A 218 12.60 -7.56 -3.99
C PHE A 218 12.65 -9.08 -3.77
N ALA A 219 13.45 -9.54 -2.80
CA ALA A 219 13.46 -10.95 -2.42
C ALA A 219 12.09 -11.45 -1.94
N ALA A 220 11.37 -10.63 -1.15
CA ALA A 220 10.01 -10.97 -0.72
C ALA A 220 9.04 -11.04 -1.90
N SER A 221 9.14 -10.15 -2.87
CA SER A 221 8.34 -10.15 -4.09
C SER A 221 8.56 -11.44 -4.89
N ALA A 222 9.80 -11.84 -5.08
CA ALA A 222 10.14 -13.08 -5.77
C ALA A 222 9.53 -14.31 -5.09
N VAL A 223 9.65 -14.41 -3.74
CA VAL A 223 9.03 -15.50 -2.97
C VAL A 223 7.51 -15.49 -3.11
N PHE A 224 6.89 -14.31 -3.06
CA PHE A 224 5.45 -14.16 -3.18
C PHE A 224 4.93 -14.65 -4.55
N ASP A 225 5.71 -14.43 -5.61
CA ASP A 225 5.44 -14.94 -6.95
C ASP A 225 5.86 -16.42 -7.14
N GLY A 226 6.33 -17.10 -6.10
CA GLY A 226 6.80 -18.49 -6.17
C GLY A 226 8.13 -18.67 -6.90
N ARG A 227 8.93 -17.61 -7.07
CA ARG A 227 10.22 -17.61 -7.76
C ARG A 227 11.37 -17.82 -6.79
N ASP A 228 12.43 -18.44 -7.28
CA ASP A 228 13.67 -18.67 -6.53
C ASP A 228 14.74 -17.59 -6.77
N ALA A 229 14.46 -16.60 -7.63
CA ALA A 229 15.35 -15.48 -7.92
C ALA A 229 14.57 -14.19 -8.17
N VAL A 230 15.20 -13.07 -7.85
CA VAL A 230 14.70 -11.73 -8.19
C VAL A 230 14.86 -11.46 -9.69
N ASN A 231 13.99 -10.66 -10.26
CA ASN A 231 14.08 -10.20 -11.64
C ASN A 231 13.55 -8.76 -11.76
N ASP A 232 13.62 -8.19 -12.96
CA ASP A 232 13.27 -6.79 -13.19
C ASP A 232 11.81 -6.48 -12.91
N ALA A 233 10.90 -7.47 -12.91
CA ALA A 233 9.52 -7.28 -12.50
C ALA A 233 9.40 -6.79 -11.05
N ASP A 234 10.37 -7.11 -10.17
CA ASP A 234 10.35 -6.71 -8.77
C ASP A 234 10.57 -5.20 -8.58
N PHE A 235 11.09 -4.50 -9.59
CA PHE A 235 11.29 -3.05 -9.53
C PHE A 235 9.98 -2.25 -9.42
N PHE A 236 8.79 -2.86 -9.62
CA PHE A 236 7.53 -2.18 -9.35
C PHE A 236 7.46 -1.57 -7.94
N ILE A 237 8.15 -2.19 -6.99
CA ILE A 237 8.23 -1.74 -5.60
C ILE A 237 8.75 -0.30 -5.52
N LEU A 238 9.60 0.11 -6.46
CA LEU A 238 10.14 1.46 -6.51
C LEU A 238 9.08 2.55 -6.79
N ARG A 239 7.92 2.19 -7.33
CA ARG A 239 6.78 3.13 -7.46
C ARG A 239 6.26 3.63 -6.11
N HIS A 240 6.57 2.92 -5.04
CA HIS A 240 6.10 3.20 -3.68
C HIS A 240 7.18 3.82 -2.77
N VAL A 241 8.26 4.39 -3.34
CA VAL A 241 9.33 5.01 -2.55
C VAL A 241 9.28 6.55 -2.53
N TRP A 242 8.22 7.14 -3.04
CA TRP A 242 8.01 8.59 -3.11
C TRP A 242 8.07 9.26 -1.73
N ASN A 243 8.36 10.55 -1.69
CA ASN A 243 8.34 11.37 -0.48
C ASN A 243 7.14 12.33 -0.47
N THR A 244 6.63 12.71 -1.65
CA THR A 244 5.37 13.44 -1.82
C THR A 244 4.51 12.73 -2.87
N PRO A 245 3.17 12.85 -2.81
CA PRO A 245 2.27 12.16 -3.74
C PRO A 245 2.52 12.46 -5.22
N GLU A 246 2.98 13.69 -5.53
CA GLU A 246 3.27 14.13 -6.90
C GLU A 246 4.42 13.35 -7.53
N GLN A 247 5.31 12.79 -6.72
CA GLN A 247 6.45 11.99 -7.18
C GLN A 247 6.06 10.58 -7.65
N GLU A 248 4.82 10.15 -7.40
CA GLU A 248 4.34 8.83 -7.83
C GLU A 248 4.36 8.69 -9.36
N GLU A 249 3.92 9.73 -10.08
CA GLU A 249 3.94 9.75 -11.55
C GLU A 249 5.38 9.72 -12.08
N ILE A 250 6.28 10.51 -11.50
CA ILE A 250 7.71 10.52 -11.87
C ILE A 250 8.34 9.14 -11.68
N LEU A 251 8.06 8.49 -10.55
CA LEU A 251 8.55 7.13 -10.29
C LEU A 251 7.98 6.11 -11.29
N GLN A 252 6.74 6.29 -11.71
CA GLN A 252 6.12 5.45 -12.71
C GLN A 252 6.79 5.62 -14.08
N GLU A 253 7.12 6.84 -14.48
CA GLU A 253 7.85 7.13 -15.70
C GLU A 253 9.27 6.56 -15.70
N ILE A 254 9.97 6.57 -14.55
CA ILE A 254 11.31 6.02 -14.42
C ILE A 254 11.31 4.49 -14.46
N VAL A 255 10.38 3.87 -13.73
CA VAL A 255 10.35 2.41 -13.54
C VAL A 255 9.60 1.71 -14.68
N GLY A 256 8.59 2.38 -15.27
CA GLY A 256 7.73 1.84 -16.32
C GLY A 256 8.50 1.19 -17.47
N PRO A 257 9.44 1.88 -18.11
CA PRO A 257 10.16 1.32 -19.27
C PRO A 257 10.95 0.05 -18.97
N VAL A 258 11.44 -0.14 -17.74
CA VAL A 258 12.13 -1.36 -17.33
C VAL A 258 11.14 -2.50 -17.16
N LEU A 259 10.00 -2.23 -16.53
CA LEU A 259 8.93 -3.21 -16.35
C LEU A 259 8.30 -3.62 -17.68
N ASP A 260 8.00 -2.67 -18.55
CA ASP A 260 7.37 -2.92 -19.84
C ASP A 260 8.27 -3.81 -20.71
N ARG A 261 9.57 -3.49 -20.80
CA ARG A 261 10.55 -4.33 -21.51
C ARG A 261 10.62 -5.74 -20.95
N TRP A 262 10.56 -5.87 -19.63
CA TRP A 262 10.59 -7.19 -19.00
C TRP A 262 9.31 -7.99 -19.31
N TYR A 263 8.13 -7.39 -19.23
CA TYR A 263 6.86 -8.05 -19.55
C TYR A 263 6.70 -8.37 -21.04
N GLU A 264 7.21 -7.53 -21.94
CA GLU A 264 7.26 -7.82 -23.38
C GLU A 264 8.07 -9.08 -23.69
N SER A 265 9.17 -9.30 -22.94
CA SER A 265 10.01 -10.49 -23.11
C SER A 265 9.49 -11.73 -22.35
N HIS A 266 8.53 -11.57 -21.45
CA HIS A 266 7.97 -12.62 -20.61
C HIS A 266 6.43 -12.54 -20.52
N PRO A 267 5.72 -12.73 -21.65
CA PRO A 267 4.26 -12.54 -21.71
C PRO A 267 3.48 -13.55 -20.84
N GLU A 268 4.09 -14.67 -20.47
CA GLU A 268 3.51 -15.69 -19.58
C GLU A 268 3.47 -15.27 -18.10
N HIS A 269 4.24 -14.27 -17.72
CA HIS A 269 4.31 -13.78 -16.36
C HIS A 269 3.30 -12.65 -16.11
N SER A 270 2.06 -13.01 -15.74
CA SER A 270 1.15 -12.05 -15.13
C SER A 270 1.36 -12.01 -13.61
N ARG A 271 1.37 -10.84 -13.01
CA ARG A 271 1.48 -10.71 -11.56
C ARG A 271 0.27 -11.34 -10.88
N ILE A 272 0.52 -12.18 -9.87
CA ILE A 272 -0.50 -12.63 -8.94
C ILE A 272 -1.05 -11.38 -8.22
N GLY A 273 -2.31 -11.04 -8.47
CA GLY A 273 -2.98 -9.87 -7.88
C GLY A 273 -3.27 -8.71 -8.83
N ALA A 274 -2.74 -8.69 -10.07
CA ALA A 274 -3.38 -7.97 -11.14
C ALA A 274 -4.69 -8.70 -11.44
N THR A 275 -5.79 -8.27 -10.85
CA THR A 275 -7.10 -8.68 -11.34
C THR A 275 -7.15 -8.23 -12.79
N PRO A 276 -7.18 -9.13 -13.79
CA PRO A 276 -7.37 -8.68 -15.14
C PRO A 276 -8.73 -7.97 -15.12
N THR A 277 -8.73 -6.70 -15.44
CA THR A 277 -9.96 -5.96 -15.67
C THR A 277 -10.69 -6.75 -16.73
N SER A 278 -11.79 -7.39 -16.37
CA SER A 278 -12.52 -8.25 -17.31
C SER A 278 -12.99 -7.36 -18.44
N LEU A 279 -12.80 -7.80 -19.69
CA LEU A 279 -13.32 -7.08 -20.84
C LEU A 279 -14.83 -6.84 -20.71
N GLN A 280 -15.54 -7.75 -20.03
CA GLN A 280 -16.97 -7.63 -19.74
C GLN A 280 -17.26 -6.47 -18.77
N ASP A 281 -16.42 -6.27 -17.76
CA ASP A 281 -16.58 -5.18 -16.79
C ASP A 281 -16.35 -3.83 -17.47
N LEU A 282 -15.34 -3.71 -18.35
CA LEU A 282 -15.09 -2.52 -19.15
C LEU A 282 -16.23 -2.21 -20.14
N LEU A 283 -16.84 -3.25 -20.72
CA LEU A 283 -18.02 -3.11 -21.60
C LEU A 283 -19.23 -2.57 -20.85
N GLU A 284 -19.50 -3.10 -19.67
CA GLU A 284 -20.64 -2.65 -18.85
C GLU A 284 -20.48 -1.18 -18.45
N GLU A 285 -19.27 -0.78 -18.12
CA GLU A 285 -18.99 0.60 -17.72
C GLU A 285 -19.06 1.58 -18.89
N LEU A 286 -18.49 1.23 -20.04
CA LEU A 286 -18.69 2.03 -21.27
C LEU A 286 -20.16 2.19 -21.61
N ARG A 287 -20.96 1.17 -21.38
CA ARG A 287 -22.40 1.23 -21.55
C ARG A 287 -23.06 2.23 -20.61
N VAL A 288 -22.72 2.18 -19.32
CA VAL A 288 -23.24 3.12 -18.31
C VAL A 288 -22.83 4.57 -18.63
N ILE A 289 -21.57 4.78 -18.98
CA ILE A 289 -21.09 6.11 -19.38
C ILE A 289 -21.83 6.62 -20.62
N ARG A 290 -22.00 5.77 -21.64
CA ARG A 290 -22.75 6.10 -22.85
C ARG A 290 -24.21 6.45 -22.54
N GLU A 291 -24.90 5.67 -21.73
CA GLU A 291 -26.27 5.94 -21.30
C GLU A 291 -26.37 7.26 -20.52
N THR A 292 -25.38 7.56 -19.69
CA THR A 292 -25.30 8.82 -18.94
C THR A 292 -25.08 10.03 -19.86
N LEU A 293 -24.23 9.88 -20.87
CA LEU A 293 -23.92 10.95 -21.84
C LEU A 293 -25.03 11.17 -22.88
N THR A 294 -25.77 10.12 -23.22
CA THR A 294 -26.89 10.20 -24.19
C THR A 294 -28.23 10.48 -23.51
N GLY A 295 -28.28 10.47 -22.18
CA GLY A 295 -29.47 10.79 -21.40
C GLY A 295 -29.88 12.26 -21.50
N SER A 296 -31.14 12.56 -21.23
CA SER A 296 -31.71 13.92 -21.33
C SER A 296 -31.30 14.88 -20.21
N GLN A 297 -30.48 14.45 -19.25
CA GLN A 297 -29.99 15.28 -18.15
C GLN A 297 -28.76 16.08 -18.58
N VAL A 298 -28.81 17.39 -18.36
CA VAL A 298 -27.63 18.26 -18.53
C VAL A 298 -26.67 17.96 -17.37
N LEU A 299 -25.52 17.38 -17.71
CA LEU A 299 -24.46 17.09 -16.75
C LEU A 299 -23.78 18.39 -16.30
N SER A 300 -23.45 18.49 -15.03
CA SER A 300 -22.60 19.59 -14.52
C SER A 300 -21.16 19.40 -15.00
N ASP A 301 -20.40 20.52 -15.04
CA ASP A 301 -18.98 20.49 -15.46
C ASP A 301 -18.15 19.48 -14.63
N MET A 302 -18.44 19.35 -13.35
CA MET A 302 -17.78 18.38 -12.46
C MET A 302 -18.12 16.92 -12.87
N GLN A 303 -19.37 16.66 -13.24
CA GLN A 303 -19.79 15.34 -13.73
C GLN A 303 -19.16 15.02 -15.08
N LEU A 304 -19.09 15.99 -16.00
CA LEU A 304 -18.41 15.86 -17.29
C LEU A 304 -16.91 15.56 -17.11
N PHE A 305 -16.24 16.25 -16.19
CA PHE A 305 -14.83 16.00 -15.87
C PHE A 305 -14.59 14.60 -15.31
N SER A 306 -15.50 14.13 -14.44
CA SER A 306 -15.47 12.76 -13.92
C SER A 306 -15.60 11.72 -15.01
N GLN A 307 -16.52 11.93 -15.96
CA GLN A 307 -16.72 11.00 -17.08
C GLN A 307 -15.54 11.01 -18.06
N LEU A 308 -14.91 12.15 -18.31
CA LEU A 308 -13.70 12.26 -19.12
C LEU A 308 -12.54 11.45 -18.51
N ARG A 309 -12.35 11.56 -17.19
CA ARG A 309 -11.34 10.80 -16.48
C ARG A 309 -11.61 9.29 -16.57
N ASN A 310 -12.85 8.85 -16.32
CA ASN A 310 -13.23 7.45 -16.41
C ASN A 310 -13.01 6.88 -17.82
N LEU A 311 -13.35 7.63 -18.86
CA LEU A 311 -13.08 7.22 -20.25
C LEU A 311 -11.59 7.10 -20.54
N GLY A 312 -10.77 8.00 -19.98
CA GLY A 312 -9.32 7.93 -20.05
C GLY A 312 -8.75 6.67 -19.42
N ASP A 313 -9.24 6.31 -18.23
CA ASP A 313 -8.82 5.12 -17.49
C ASP A 313 -9.24 3.83 -18.20
N ILE A 314 -10.47 3.78 -18.74
CA ILE A 314 -10.96 2.68 -19.57
C ILE A 314 -10.10 2.53 -20.83
N LYS A 315 -9.78 3.63 -21.52
CA LYS A 315 -8.92 3.61 -22.71
C LYS A 315 -7.55 3.03 -22.40
N ALA A 316 -6.95 3.46 -21.29
CA ALA A 316 -5.65 2.96 -20.84
C ALA A 316 -5.70 1.45 -20.52
N ALA A 317 -6.77 0.98 -19.87
CA ALA A 317 -6.97 -0.44 -19.58
C ALA A 317 -7.17 -1.28 -20.85
N LEU A 318 -7.97 -0.81 -21.80
CA LEU A 318 -8.20 -1.48 -23.09
C LEU A 318 -6.94 -1.51 -23.97
N THR A 319 -6.15 -0.44 -23.94
CA THR A 319 -4.88 -0.35 -24.70
C THR A 319 -3.85 -1.37 -24.20
N ARG A 320 -3.89 -1.72 -22.90
CA ARG A 320 -3.04 -2.78 -22.33
C ARG A 320 -3.45 -4.19 -22.77
N MET A 321 -4.68 -4.38 -23.29
CA MET A 321 -5.20 -5.65 -23.80
C MET A 321 -4.94 -5.80 -25.32
N GLN A 322 -3.73 -5.49 -25.79
CA GLN A 322 -3.38 -5.39 -27.23
C GLN A 322 -3.67 -6.65 -28.05
N ASP A 323 -3.66 -7.82 -27.46
CA ASP A 323 -3.91 -9.09 -28.14
C ASP A 323 -5.39 -9.43 -28.32
N ASN A 324 -6.32 -8.57 -27.83
CA ASN A 324 -7.74 -8.84 -27.90
C ASN A 324 -8.44 -7.97 -28.97
N PRO A 325 -8.91 -8.58 -30.11
CA PRO A 325 -9.57 -7.83 -31.19
C PRO A 325 -10.84 -7.08 -30.73
N ALA A 326 -11.47 -7.51 -29.64
CA ALA A 326 -12.62 -6.83 -29.07
C ALA A 326 -12.19 -5.58 -28.29
N ALA A 327 -11.06 -5.62 -27.57
CA ALA A 327 -10.51 -4.45 -26.89
C ALA A 327 -10.12 -3.35 -27.86
N HIS A 328 -9.53 -3.69 -29.00
CA HIS A 328 -9.22 -2.73 -30.07
C HIS A 328 -10.43 -1.99 -30.61
N ARG A 329 -11.55 -2.71 -30.81
CA ARG A 329 -12.81 -2.09 -31.26
C ARG A 329 -13.36 -1.12 -30.20
N MET A 330 -13.24 -1.49 -28.94
CA MET A 330 -13.70 -0.68 -27.82
C MET A 330 -12.88 0.61 -27.65
N VAL A 331 -11.57 0.60 -27.89
CA VAL A 331 -10.75 1.82 -27.92
C VAL A 331 -11.33 2.83 -28.91
N GLY A 332 -11.73 2.37 -30.10
CA GLY A 332 -12.39 3.24 -31.08
C GLY A 332 -13.76 3.76 -30.64
N GLU A 333 -14.50 3.03 -29.81
CA GLU A 333 -15.76 3.51 -29.21
C GLU A 333 -15.49 4.57 -28.13
N VAL A 334 -14.47 4.36 -27.30
CA VAL A 334 -14.05 5.33 -26.28
C VAL A 334 -13.60 6.64 -26.94
N ASP A 335 -12.82 6.57 -28.01
CA ASP A 335 -12.38 7.76 -28.74
C ASP A 335 -13.55 8.55 -29.31
N LYS A 336 -14.55 7.90 -29.86
CA LYS A 336 -15.79 8.55 -30.33
C LYS A 336 -16.57 9.22 -29.19
N LEU A 337 -16.63 8.60 -28.03
CA LEU A 337 -17.28 9.19 -26.85
C LEU A 337 -16.52 10.40 -26.35
N LEU A 338 -15.19 10.35 -26.32
CA LEU A 338 -14.33 11.49 -25.98
C LEU A 338 -14.54 12.64 -26.97
N GLU A 339 -14.52 12.38 -28.27
CA GLU A 339 -14.78 13.40 -29.31
C GLU A 339 -16.18 14.03 -29.15
N THR A 340 -17.20 13.22 -28.85
CA THR A 340 -18.56 13.70 -28.63
C THR A 340 -18.64 14.60 -27.41
N MET A 341 -17.95 14.25 -26.33
CA MET A 341 -17.88 15.06 -25.11
C MET A 341 -17.14 16.39 -25.34
N PHE A 342 -16.03 16.37 -26.05
CA PHE A 342 -15.30 17.60 -26.40
C PHE A 342 -16.11 18.49 -27.32
N ALA A 343 -16.87 17.91 -28.27
CA ALA A 343 -17.73 18.70 -29.18
C ALA A 343 -18.97 19.28 -28.47
N SER A 344 -19.46 18.64 -27.42
CA SER A 344 -20.64 19.08 -26.66
C SER A 344 -20.27 19.97 -25.44
N SER A 345 -19.01 20.02 -25.04
CA SER A 345 -18.56 20.81 -23.91
C SER A 345 -18.28 22.25 -24.32
N ARG A 346 -18.74 23.22 -23.53
CA ARG A 346 -18.46 24.66 -23.65
C ARG A 346 -17.01 25.03 -23.31
N PHE A 347 -16.05 24.15 -23.62
CA PHE A 347 -14.60 24.40 -23.46
C PHE A 347 -13.96 25.03 -24.69
N VAL A 348 -14.72 25.77 -25.46
CA VAL A 348 -14.19 26.69 -26.48
C VAL A 348 -14.41 28.12 -26.02
#